data_4e9a3dd098c49ef5d9af802376456dcb
#
_entry.id   4e9a3dd098c49ef5d9af802376456dcb
#
_cell.length_a   1.000
_cell.length_b   1.000
_cell.length_c   1.000
_cell.angle_alpha   90.00
_cell.angle_beta   90.00
_cell.angle_gamma   90.00
#
_symmetry.space_group_name_H-M   'P 1'
#
loop_
_entity.id
_entity.type
_entity.pdbx_description
1 polymer ?
#
loop_
_entity_poly.entity_id
_entity_poly.type
_entity_poly.pdbx_seq_one_letter_code
_entity_poly.pdbx_strand_id
1 'polypeptide(L)'
;MPFSKDNNLFLNVSKALYSLTSVQREGNPEAIVEEWSFFPLSPCTGDVLDITGRTGPGENITMAVSFSINVPVTGNKYEHLFEKVGIPGGSNSFQVMAQKVSDLNFIVRMFVDFKRSFDAEDGIAKFYEKNVPHGTYEIVINGNAVGGEKNVRLDFLATQTIKADEAGHFHQKYDTCTLPEGDFTVKIGDSEKVISLADETKE
;
A
#
# COMPACT_ATOMS: atom_id res chain seq x y z
N MET A 1 1.09 18.72 -28.17
CA MET A 1 -0.06 18.93 -27.24
C MET A 1 0.34 18.33 -25.92
N PRO A 2 0.26 19.04 -24.81
CA PRO A 2 0.92 18.68 -23.58
C PRO A 2 0.08 17.71 -22.75
N PHE A 3 0.65 16.59 -22.40
CA PHE A 3 0.20 15.74 -21.29
C PHE A 3 0.65 16.40 -19.98
N SER A 4 -0.25 17.03 -19.28
CA SER A 4 -0.02 17.49 -17.91
C SER A 4 -1.36 17.84 -17.27
N LYS A 5 -1.91 16.89 -16.50
CA LYS A 5 -2.90 17.20 -15.44
C LYS A 5 -3.10 16.10 -14.39
N ASP A 6 -2.52 14.91 -14.53
CA ASP A 6 -2.85 13.78 -13.64
C ASP A 6 -1.96 13.66 -12.39
N ASN A 7 -0.78 14.29 -12.36
CA ASN A 7 0.12 14.23 -11.20
C ASN A 7 -0.46 14.86 -9.91
N ASN A 8 -1.43 15.77 -10.04
CA ASN A 8 -2.02 16.43 -8.86
C ASN A 8 -3.06 15.55 -8.14
N LEU A 9 -3.64 14.56 -8.83
CA LEU A 9 -4.64 13.67 -8.27
C LEU A 9 -3.97 12.61 -7.37
N PHE A 10 -2.85 12.06 -7.81
CA PHE A 10 -2.04 11.09 -7.02
C PHE A 10 -1.53 11.71 -5.72
N LEU A 11 -1.02 12.93 -5.78
CA LEU A 11 -0.53 13.64 -4.60
C LEU A 11 -1.64 13.90 -3.57
N ASN A 12 -2.87 14.15 -4.02
CA ASN A 12 -4.01 14.39 -3.15
C ASN A 12 -4.55 13.12 -2.50
N VAL A 13 -4.52 11.99 -3.20
CA VAL A 13 -4.98 10.69 -2.65
C VAL A 13 -3.97 10.18 -1.62
N SER A 14 -2.68 10.22 -1.92
CA SER A 14 -1.63 9.88 -0.96
C SER A 14 -1.75 10.74 0.30
N LYS A 15 -1.90 12.06 0.18
CA LYS A 15 -2.12 12.97 1.32
C LYS A 15 -3.41 12.65 2.10
N ALA A 16 -4.51 12.30 1.42
CA ALA A 16 -5.75 11.94 2.06
C ALA A 16 -5.63 10.63 2.85
N LEU A 17 -4.95 9.62 2.29
CA LEU A 17 -4.65 8.36 2.97
C LEU A 17 -3.76 8.59 4.19
N TYR A 18 -2.70 9.40 4.06
CA TYR A 18 -1.82 9.74 5.18
C TYR A 18 -2.53 10.57 6.24
N SER A 19 -3.44 11.48 5.88
CA SER A 19 -4.21 12.28 6.85
C SER A 19 -5.13 11.43 7.71
N LEU A 20 -5.65 10.32 7.18
CA LEU A 20 -6.48 9.39 7.94
C LEU A 20 -5.68 8.56 8.95
N THR A 21 -4.39 8.28 8.67
CA THR A 21 -3.50 7.61 9.61
C THR A 21 -2.92 8.57 10.67
N SER A 22 -2.87 9.88 10.39
CA SER A 22 -2.34 10.88 11.33
C SER A 22 -3.26 11.20 12.52
N VAL A 23 -4.54 10.85 12.43
CA VAL A 23 -5.53 11.10 13.51
C VAL A 23 -5.30 10.23 14.76
N GLN A 24 -4.40 9.23 14.71
CA GLN A 24 -4.07 8.37 15.87
C GLN A 24 -2.59 8.43 16.30
N ARG A 25 -1.87 9.50 15.94
CA ARG A 25 -0.50 9.71 16.43
C ARG A 25 -0.51 10.53 17.71
N GLU A 26 -0.63 9.87 18.85
CA GLU A 26 -0.21 10.46 20.12
C GLU A 26 1.33 10.53 20.15
N GLY A 27 1.86 11.74 19.93
CA GLY A 27 2.95 12.28 20.70
C GLY A 27 4.38 11.75 20.55
N ASN A 28 4.75 11.00 19.49
CA ASN A 28 6.18 10.75 19.24
C ASN A 28 6.62 11.49 17.98
N PRO A 29 7.65 12.37 18.02
CA PRO A 29 8.16 12.99 16.82
C PRO A 29 8.60 11.90 15.83
N GLU A 30 8.23 12.06 14.57
CA GLU A 30 8.65 11.15 13.50
C GLU A 30 10.19 11.15 13.45
N ALA A 31 10.80 9.96 13.42
CA ALA A 31 12.26 9.85 13.37
C ALA A 31 12.78 10.60 12.13
N ILE A 32 13.80 11.42 12.30
CA ILE A 32 14.43 12.13 11.20
C ILE A 32 15.27 11.12 10.42
N VAL A 33 14.86 10.83 9.19
CA VAL A 33 15.62 9.99 8.27
C VAL A 33 16.60 10.86 7.50
N GLU A 34 17.89 10.64 7.70
CA GLU A 34 18.94 11.42 7.05
C GLU A 34 18.95 11.17 5.54
N GLU A 35 18.98 9.89 5.16
CA GLU A 35 18.91 9.44 3.76
C GLU A 35 18.42 8.00 3.69
N TRP A 36 17.84 7.62 2.56
CA TRP A 36 17.53 6.24 2.24
C TRP A 36 17.62 5.99 0.73
N SER A 37 17.86 4.75 0.35
CA SER A 37 17.96 4.31 -1.04
C SER A 37 17.33 2.94 -1.22
N PHE A 38 17.14 2.53 -2.48
CA PHE A 38 16.64 1.22 -2.83
C PHE A 38 17.42 0.65 -4.02
N PHE A 39 17.44 -0.68 -4.10
CA PHE A 39 18.04 -1.43 -5.21
C PHE A 39 17.17 -2.65 -5.55
N PRO A 40 16.98 -3.01 -6.85
CA PRO A 40 17.50 -2.34 -8.03
C PRO A 40 16.85 -0.97 -8.29
N LEU A 41 17.53 -0.08 -9.04
CA LEU A 41 17.02 1.27 -9.34
C LEU A 41 15.87 1.28 -10.37
N SER A 42 15.77 0.21 -11.16
CA SER A 42 14.69 -0.03 -12.12
C SER A 42 14.16 -1.44 -11.87
N PRO A 43 13.35 -1.64 -10.80
CA PRO A 43 12.87 -2.95 -10.44
C PRO A 43 11.76 -3.43 -11.39
N CYS A 44 11.74 -4.74 -11.61
CA CYS A 44 10.65 -5.44 -12.28
C CYS A 44 9.80 -6.20 -11.24
N THR A 45 8.59 -6.59 -11.61
CA THR A 45 7.80 -7.55 -10.81
C THR A 45 8.59 -8.87 -10.71
N GLY A 46 8.73 -9.38 -9.47
CA GLY A 46 9.55 -10.55 -9.19
C GLY A 46 10.90 -10.25 -8.57
N ASP A 47 11.39 -9.01 -8.66
CA ASP A 47 12.60 -8.60 -7.99
C ASP A 47 12.43 -8.53 -6.47
N VAL A 48 13.54 -8.71 -5.75
CA VAL A 48 13.61 -8.38 -4.33
C VAL A 48 14.09 -6.95 -4.18
N LEU A 49 13.20 -6.07 -3.78
CA LEU A 49 13.52 -4.68 -3.50
C LEU A 49 14.23 -4.57 -2.15
N ASP A 50 15.46 -4.08 -2.17
CA ASP A 50 16.30 -3.86 -1.00
C ASP A 50 16.29 -2.36 -0.65
N ILE A 51 15.77 -2.03 0.53
CA ILE A 51 15.66 -0.64 1.02
C ILE A 51 16.60 -0.47 2.20
N THR A 52 17.49 0.52 2.11
CA THR A 52 18.47 0.83 3.14
C THR A 52 18.47 2.32 3.47
N GLY A 53 18.84 2.68 4.69
CA GLY A 53 18.95 4.08 5.07
C GLY A 53 19.52 4.29 6.47
N ARG A 54 19.53 5.56 6.91
CA ARG A 54 20.05 5.99 8.20
C ARG A 54 19.11 6.93 8.93
N THR A 55 19.10 6.76 10.23
CA THR A 55 18.40 7.61 11.21
C THR A 55 19.17 7.62 12.53
N GLY A 56 18.58 8.11 13.60
CA GLY A 56 19.17 8.00 14.94
C GLY A 56 19.34 6.55 15.42
N PRO A 57 20.40 6.25 16.22
CA PRO A 57 20.65 4.91 16.74
C PRO A 57 19.45 4.35 17.53
N GLY A 58 19.03 3.14 17.17
CA GLY A 58 17.94 2.43 17.85
C GLY A 58 16.54 3.03 17.67
N GLU A 59 16.37 4.04 16.82
CA GLU A 59 15.07 4.67 16.55
C GLU A 59 14.11 3.75 15.80
N ASN A 60 12.81 3.97 16.05
CA ASN A 60 11.75 3.34 15.30
C ASN A 60 11.31 4.27 14.16
N ILE A 61 11.30 3.73 12.96
CA ILE A 61 10.95 4.45 11.74
C ILE A 61 9.67 3.83 11.17
N THR A 62 8.73 4.66 10.73
CA THR A 62 7.58 4.17 9.96
C THR A 62 7.93 4.24 8.48
N MET A 63 7.88 3.08 7.82
CA MET A 63 7.84 2.97 6.37
C MET A 63 6.40 2.81 5.92
N ALA A 64 5.98 3.59 4.93
CA ALA A 64 4.65 3.51 4.35
C ALA A 64 4.76 3.33 2.84
N VAL A 65 3.98 2.40 2.30
CA VAL A 65 3.90 2.11 0.86
C VAL A 65 2.46 2.30 0.42
N SER A 66 2.25 3.11 -0.61
CA SER A 66 0.93 3.30 -1.22
C SER A 66 0.97 3.12 -2.72
N PHE A 67 -0.11 2.56 -3.25
CA PHE A 67 -0.34 2.39 -4.68
C PHE A 67 -1.84 2.32 -4.98
N SER A 68 -2.20 2.38 -6.25
CA SER A 68 -3.60 2.31 -6.69
C SER A 68 -3.74 1.42 -7.91
N ILE A 69 -4.86 0.72 -7.99
CA ILE A 69 -5.24 -0.06 -9.17
C ILE A 69 -6.66 0.30 -9.62
N ASN A 70 -6.92 0.13 -10.91
CA ASN A 70 -8.27 0.22 -11.47
C ASN A 70 -8.78 -1.19 -11.77
N VAL A 71 -9.88 -1.56 -11.14
CA VAL A 71 -10.53 -2.88 -11.28
C VAL A 71 -11.74 -2.76 -12.19
N PRO A 72 -11.83 -3.51 -13.29
CA PRO A 72 -12.97 -3.46 -14.19
C PRO A 72 -14.26 -3.95 -13.50
N VAL A 73 -15.38 -3.32 -13.86
CA VAL A 73 -16.71 -3.68 -13.36
C VAL A 73 -17.41 -4.57 -14.38
N THR A 74 -17.92 -5.71 -13.94
CA THR A 74 -18.71 -6.64 -14.74
C THR A 74 -20.05 -6.89 -14.04
N GLY A 75 -21.17 -6.57 -14.70
CA GLY A 75 -22.50 -6.76 -14.12
C GLY A 75 -22.71 -6.07 -12.77
N ASN A 76 -22.19 -4.86 -12.63
CA ASN A 76 -22.21 -4.04 -11.39
C ASN A 76 -21.33 -4.57 -10.24
N LYS A 77 -20.48 -5.55 -10.50
CA LYS A 77 -19.55 -6.13 -9.52
C LYS A 77 -18.11 -5.87 -9.93
N TYR A 78 -17.26 -5.72 -8.93
CA TYR A 78 -15.80 -5.69 -9.09
C TYR A 78 -15.15 -6.74 -8.20
N GLU A 79 -14.04 -7.29 -8.64
CA GLU A 79 -13.24 -8.24 -7.87
C GLU A 79 -11.77 -8.15 -8.27
N HIS A 80 -10.89 -8.17 -7.27
CA HIS A 80 -9.45 -8.27 -7.45
C HIS A 80 -8.87 -9.28 -6.48
N LEU A 81 -8.00 -10.15 -6.98
CA LEU A 81 -7.29 -11.17 -6.22
C LEU A 81 -5.81 -10.81 -6.13
N PHE A 82 -5.30 -10.76 -4.92
CA PHE A 82 -3.86 -10.77 -4.65
C PHE A 82 -3.46 -12.15 -4.14
N GLU A 83 -2.61 -12.82 -4.88
CA GLU A 83 -2.04 -14.10 -4.47
C GLU A 83 -0.75 -13.87 -3.67
N LYS A 84 -0.53 -14.69 -2.63
CA LYS A 84 0.74 -14.76 -1.87
C LYS A 84 1.25 -13.43 -1.31
N VAL A 85 0.36 -12.55 -0.83
CA VAL A 85 0.75 -11.30 -0.19
C VAL A 85 1.56 -11.58 1.07
N GLY A 86 2.83 -11.21 1.06
CA GLY A 86 3.73 -11.32 2.21
C GLY A 86 3.50 -10.19 3.21
N ILE A 87 3.07 -10.51 4.43
CA ILE A 87 2.99 -9.55 5.53
C ILE A 87 4.22 -9.72 6.42
N PRO A 88 5.08 -8.70 6.53
CA PRO A 88 6.28 -8.77 7.37
C PRO A 88 5.91 -8.78 8.85
N GLY A 89 6.83 -9.31 9.67
CA GLY A 89 6.71 -9.25 11.13
C GLY A 89 6.85 -7.83 11.67
N GLY A 90 6.43 -7.65 12.94
CA GLY A 90 6.50 -6.37 13.63
C GLY A 90 5.19 -5.58 13.58
N SER A 91 5.23 -4.34 14.07
CA SER A 91 4.06 -3.47 14.07
C SER A 91 3.78 -2.98 12.64
N ASN A 92 2.59 -3.24 12.17
CA ASN A 92 2.16 -2.91 10.81
C ASN A 92 0.70 -2.46 10.77
N SER A 93 0.29 -1.85 9.67
CA SER A 93 -1.11 -1.62 9.36
C SER A 93 -1.35 -1.76 7.85
N PHE A 94 -2.59 -2.07 7.50
CA PHE A 94 -3.04 -2.19 6.13
C PHE A 94 -4.39 -1.50 5.94
N GLN A 95 -4.50 -0.70 4.90
CA GLN A 95 -5.71 0.02 4.53
C GLN A 95 -6.02 -0.17 3.06
N VAL A 96 -7.31 -0.34 2.76
CA VAL A 96 -7.86 -0.29 1.41
C VAL A 96 -8.98 0.74 1.38
N MET A 97 -8.98 1.58 0.36
CA MET A 97 -10.08 2.49 0.06
C MET A 97 -10.59 2.20 -1.35
N ALA A 98 -11.85 1.82 -1.46
CA ALA A 98 -12.53 1.62 -2.73
C ALA A 98 -13.38 2.86 -3.07
N GLN A 99 -13.25 3.36 -4.30
CA GLN A 99 -13.97 4.54 -4.77
C GLN A 99 -14.95 4.15 -5.88
N LYS A 100 -16.11 4.82 -5.92
CA LYS A 100 -17.24 4.58 -6.84
C LYS A 100 -17.90 3.23 -6.59
N VAL A 101 -18.04 2.86 -5.33
CA VAL A 101 -18.60 1.59 -4.88
C VAL A 101 -19.83 1.79 -4.01
N SER A 102 -20.68 0.76 -3.92
CA SER A 102 -21.77 0.67 -2.95
C SER A 102 -21.34 -0.08 -1.70
N ASP A 103 -20.38 -0.98 -1.82
CA ASP A 103 -19.80 -1.77 -0.71
C ASP A 103 -18.40 -2.27 -1.05
N LEU A 104 -17.69 -2.69 -0.02
CA LEU A 104 -16.36 -3.31 -0.07
C LEU A 104 -16.37 -4.55 0.81
N ASN A 105 -16.00 -5.69 0.25
CA ASN A 105 -15.69 -6.91 1.00
C ASN A 105 -14.19 -7.15 0.93
N PHE A 106 -13.57 -7.34 2.10
CA PHE A 106 -12.19 -7.75 2.27
C PHE A 106 -12.17 -9.17 2.79
N ILE A 107 -11.58 -10.09 2.06
CA ILE A 107 -11.58 -11.52 2.34
C ILE A 107 -10.14 -12.01 2.36
N VAL A 108 -9.70 -12.59 3.47
CA VAL A 108 -8.44 -13.31 3.57
C VAL A 108 -8.77 -14.80 3.50
N ARG A 109 -8.27 -15.44 2.44
CA ARG A 109 -8.46 -16.90 2.26
C ARG A 109 -7.50 -17.66 3.14
N MET A 110 -8.05 -18.49 3.99
CA MET A 110 -7.37 -19.39 4.91
C MET A 110 -8.13 -20.70 4.97
N PHE A 111 -7.80 -21.59 5.93
CA PHE A 111 -8.60 -22.80 6.19
C PHE A 111 -10.08 -22.46 6.51
N VAL A 112 -10.30 -21.35 7.21
CA VAL A 112 -11.61 -20.70 7.35
C VAL A 112 -11.41 -19.25 6.93
N ASP A 113 -12.18 -18.82 5.93
CA ASP A 113 -12.05 -17.46 5.38
C ASP A 113 -12.38 -16.40 6.43
N PHE A 114 -11.50 -15.42 6.56
CA PHE A 114 -11.78 -14.21 7.31
C PHE A 114 -12.39 -13.18 6.37
N LYS A 115 -13.63 -12.77 6.65
CA LYS A 115 -14.35 -11.79 5.83
C LYS A 115 -14.77 -10.57 6.65
N ARG A 116 -14.54 -9.39 6.10
CA ARG A 116 -15.09 -8.11 6.57
C ARG A 116 -15.83 -7.41 5.43
N SER A 117 -16.98 -6.82 5.73
CA SER A 117 -17.81 -6.10 4.75
C SER A 117 -18.08 -4.69 5.27
N PHE A 118 -18.04 -3.71 4.38
CA PHE A 118 -18.20 -2.29 4.66
C PHE A 118 -19.11 -1.67 3.63
N ASP A 119 -20.16 -0.98 4.07
CA ASP A 119 -20.98 -0.17 3.21
C ASP A 119 -20.24 1.11 2.83
N ALA A 120 -20.48 1.62 1.64
CA ALA A 120 -19.90 2.87 1.18
C ALA A 120 -20.68 4.07 1.70
N GLU A 121 -19.96 5.12 2.11
CA GLU A 121 -20.48 6.45 2.34
C GLU A 121 -20.05 7.34 1.17
N ASP A 122 -20.98 8.00 0.50
CA ASP A 122 -20.72 8.85 -0.70
C ASP A 122 -19.90 8.14 -1.79
N GLY A 123 -20.14 6.84 -1.99
CA GLY A 123 -19.43 6.04 -3.00
C GLY A 123 -18.02 5.63 -2.60
N ILE A 124 -17.63 5.75 -1.33
CA ILE A 124 -16.32 5.38 -0.81
C ILE A 124 -16.50 4.39 0.35
N ALA A 125 -15.89 3.21 0.23
CA ALA A 125 -15.80 2.22 1.30
C ALA A 125 -14.35 2.04 1.74
N LYS A 126 -14.11 1.80 3.04
CA LYS A 126 -12.77 1.71 3.63
C LYS A 126 -12.64 0.50 4.53
N PHE A 127 -11.52 -0.18 4.39
CA PHE A 127 -11.03 -1.22 5.30
C PHE A 127 -9.74 -0.73 5.95
N TYR A 128 -9.58 -1.00 7.25
CA TYR A 128 -8.36 -0.71 7.99
C TYR A 128 -8.13 -1.78 9.06
N GLU A 129 -6.90 -2.30 9.14
CA GLU A 129 -6.48 -3.28 10.15
C GLU A 129 -5.07 -2.95 10.64
N LYS A 130 -4.82 -3.16 11.94
CA LYS A 130 -3.51 -3.01 12.60
C LYS A 130 -3.00 -4.36 13.06
N ASN A 131 -1.67 -4.45 13.16
CA ASN A 131 -0.99 -5.63 13.71
C ASN A 131 -1.42 -6.90 13.00
N VAL A 132 -1.49 -6.83 11.65
CA VAL A 132 -1.78 -8.00 10.82
C VAL A 132 -0.71 -9.05 11.09
N PRO A 133 -1.07 -10.30 11.43
CA PRO A 133 -0.10 -11.33 11.74
C PRO A 133 0.88 -11.55 10.57
N HIS A 134 2.13 -11.82 10.90
CA HIS A 134 3.14 -12.21 9.91
C HIS A 134 2.70 -13.48 9.16
N GLY A 135 2.88 -13.48 7.85
CA GLY A 135 2.53 -14.64 7.02
C GLY A 135 2.36 -14.29 5.56
N THR A 136 1.98 -15.30 4.77
CA THR A 136 1.62 -15.15 3.37
C THR A 136 0.14 -15.41 3.22
N TYR A 137 -0.56 -14.49 2.56
CA TYR A 137 -2.01 -14.50 2.47
C TYR A 137 -2.49 -14.41 1.02
N GLU A 138 -3.62 -15.04 0.74
CA GLU A 138 -4.42 -14.77 -0.44
C GLU A 138 -5.54 -13.81 -0.05
N ILE A 139 -5.63 -12.65 -0.73
CA ILE A 139 -6.56 -11.58 -0.39
C ILE A 139 -7.47 -11.32 -1.58
N VAL A 140 -8.77 -11.43 -1.36
CA VAL A 140 -9.81 -11.06 -2.34
C VAL A 140 -10.48 -9.77 -1.89
N ILE A 141 -10.53 -8.80 -2.79
CA ILE A 141 -11.26 -7.55 -2.59
C ILE A 141 -12.36 -7.50 -3.64
N ASN A 142 -13.62 -7.47 -3.19
CA ASN A 142 -14.75 -7.41 -4.11
C ASN A 142 -15.90 -6.58 -3.54
N GLY A 143 -16.92 -6.36 -4.37
CA GLY A 143 -18.13 -5.65 -3.98
C GLY A 143 -18.97 -5.23 -5.16
N ASN A 144 -19.91 -4.32 -4.89
CA ASN A 144 -20.76 -3.71 -5.89
C ASN A 144 -20.27 -2.30 -6.21
N ALA A 145 -20.18 -1.98 -7.49
CA ALA A 145 -19.89 -0.62 -7.95
C ALA A 145 -21.18 0.23 -7.94
N VAL A 146 -21.02 1.55 -7.88
CA VAL A 146 -22.12 2.49 -8.16
C VAL A 146 -22.59 2.27 -9.60
N GLY A 147 -23.90 2.36 -9.82
CA GLY A 147 -24.50 2.05 -11.13
C GLY A 147 -23.91 2.90 -12.27
N GLY A 148 -23.54 2.22 -13.37
CA GLY A 148 -22.97 2.85 -14.56
C GLY A 148 -21.45 3.00 -14.58
N GLU A 149 -20.76 2.72 -13.49
CA GLU A 149 -19.31 2.76 -13.45
C GLU A 149 -18.70 1.56 -14.20
N LYS A 150 -17.62 1.83 -14.93
CA LYS A 150 -16.88 0.81 -15.70
C LYS A 150 -15.67 0.27 -14.95
N ASN A 151 -15.12 1.06 -14.04
CA ASN A 151 -13.97 0.72 -13.22
C ASN A 151 -14.17 1.25 -11.81
N VAL A 152 -13.70 0.49 -10.84
CA VAL A 152 -13.54 0.87 -9.44
C VAL A 152 -12.06 1.14 -9.19
N ARG A 153 -11.74 2.24 -8.51
CA ARG A 153 -10.39 2.50 -8.06
C ARG A 153 -10.21 1.96 -6.65
N LEU A 154 -9.17 1.16 -6.47
CA LEU A 154 -8.71 0.69 -5.17
C LEU A 154 -7.39 1.38 -4.82
N ASP A 155 -7.37 2.10 -3.71
CA ASP A 155 -6.18 2.74 -3.15
C ASP A 155 -5.71 1.95 -1.93
N PHE A 156 -4.42 1.61 -1.91
CA PHE A 156 -3.78 0.81 -0.86
C PHE A 156 -2.77 1.64 -0.09
N LEU A 157 -2.72 1.42 1.21
CA LEU A 157 -1.68 1.93 2.09
C LEU A 157 -1.28 0.84 3.08
N ALA A 158 -0.02 0.44 3.04
CA ALA A 158 0.59 -0.44 4.02
C ALA A 158 1.63 0.33 4.82
N THR A 159 1.68 0.11 6.13
CA THR A 159 2.74 0.68 6.98
C THR A 159 3.45 -0.43 7.75
N GLN A 160 4.73 -0.22 8.02
CA GLN A 160 5.54 -1.08 8.87
C GLN A 160 6.45 -0.21 9.74
N THR A 161 6.60 -0.58 11.02
CA THR A 161 7.61 0.01 11.88
C THR A 161 8.89 -0.82 11.79
N ILE A 162 9.99 -0.16 11.46
CA ILE A 162 11.34 -0.73 11.36
C ILE A 162 12.17 -0.10 12.48
N LYS A 163 13.02 -0.90 13.12
CA LYS A 163 13.97 -0.43 14.13
C LYS A 163 15.37 -0.31 13.51
N ALA A 164 15.98 0.87 13.63
CA ALA A 164 17.39 1.05 13.28
C ALA A 164 18.32 0.32 14.27
N ASP A 165 19.48 -0.06 13.80
CA ASP A 165 20.55 -0.64 14.63
C ASP A 165 21.22 0.40 15.55
N GLU A 166 22.22 -0.04 16.33
CA GLU A 166 22.97 0.82 17.24
C GLU A 166 23.83 1.88 16.53
N ALA A 167 24.06 1.73 15.22
CA ALA A 167 24.77 2.68 14.38
C ALA A 167 23.80 3.59 13.58
N GLY A 168 22.46 3.40 13.76
CA GLY A 168 21.43 4.15 13.08
C GLY A 168 21.08 3.66 11.68
N HIS A 169 21.59 2.49 11.26
CA HIS A 169 21.23 1.93 9.97
C HIS A 169 19.94 1.11 10.05
N PHE A 170 19.14 1.16 8.99
CA PHE A 170 18.01 0.25 8.78
C PHE A 170 18.11 -0.41 7.41
N HIS A 171 17.55 -1.62 7.34
CA HIS A 171 17.55 -2.44 6.14
C HIS A 171 16.28 -3.26 6.09
N GLN A 172 15.58 -3.22 4.95
CA GLN A 172 14.37 -3.99 4.72
C GLN A 172 14.32 -4.53 3.30
N LYS A 173 13.88 -5.79 3.16
CA LYS A 173 13.67 -6.45 1.87
C LYS A 173 12.19 -6.71 1.63
N TYR A 174 11.77 -6.45 0.40
CA TYR A 174 10.42 -6.75 -0.07
C TYR A 174 10.47 -7.57 -1.35
N ASP A 175 9.73 -8.66 -1.34
CA ASP A 175 9.46 -9.45 -2.54
C ASP A 175 8.35 -8.78 -3.33
N THR A 176 8.60 -8.47 -4.61
CA THR A 176 7.62 -7.80 -5.47
C THR A 176 6.83 -8.75 -6.35
N CYS A 177 7.01 -10.08 -6.24
CA CYS A 177 6.38 -11.10 -7.09
C CYS A 177 4.86 -11.00 -7.20
N THR A 178 4.21 -10.45 -6.19
CA THR A 178 2.73 -10.37 -6.13
C THR A 178 2.20 -8.95 -6.25
N LEU A 179 3.09 -7.98 -6.44
CA LEU A 179 2.71 -6.59 -6.67
C LEU A 179 2.39 -6.39 -8.16
N PRO A 180 1.38 -5.60 -8.50
CA PRO A 180 1.09 -5.24 -9.87
C PRO A 180 2.21 -4.35 -10.44
N GLU A 181 2.33 -4.30 -11.78
CA GLU A 181 3.10 -3.24 -12.44
C GLU A 181 2.53 -1.87 -12.10
N GLY A 182 3.40 -0.85 -12.02
CA GLY A 182 2.99 0.54 -11.79
C GLY A 182 3.82 1.28 -10.75
N ASP A 183 3.31 2.42 -10.34
CA ASP A 183 4.00 3.33 -9.44
C ASP A 183 3.59 3.10 -7.99
N PHE A 184 4.60 2.92 -7.15
CA PHE A 184 4.50 2.77 -5.70
C PHE A 184 5.14 3.98 -5.03
N THR A 185 4.37 4.69 -4.23
CA THR A 185 4.93 5.75 -3.39
C THR A 185 5.41 5.14 -2.07
N VAL A 186 6.71 5.25 -1.82
CA VAL A 186 7.35 4.79 -0.57
C VAL A 186 7.75 6.01 0.25
N LYS A 187 7.22 6.11 1.45
CA LYS A 187 7.55 7.17 2.41
C LYS A 187 8.25 6.57 3.62
N ILE A 188 9.41 7.15 3.99
CA ILE A 188 10.17 6.78 5.18
C ILE A 188 10.50 8.06 5.94
N GLY A 189 9.95 8.21 7.14
CA GLY A 189 9.99 9.49 7.85
C GLY A 189 9.36 10.61 7.00
N ASP A 190 10.06 11.70 6.81
CA ASP A 190 9.61 12.85 5.98
C ASP A 190 9.98 12.71 4.50
N SER A 191 10.78 11.72 4.13
CA SER A 191 11.26 11.51 2.76
C SER A 191 10.34 10.56 1.98
N GLU A 192 10.03 10.93 0.74
CA GLU A 192 9.16 10.17 -0.16
C GLU A 192 9.85 9.94 -1.51
N LYS A 193 9.72 8.73 -2.05
CA LYS A 193 10.19 8.37 -3.40
C LYS A 193 9.13 7.55 -4.12
N VAL A 194 9.07 7.70 -5.43
CA VAL A 194 8.26 6.83 -6.29
C VAL A 194 9.16 5.75 -6.85
N ILE A 195 8.72 4.50 -6.74
CA ILE A 195 9.35 3.31 -7.28
C ILE A 195 8.40 2.74 -8.31
N SER A 196 8.83 2.71 -9.58
CA SER A 196 8.04 2.14 -10.67
C SER A 196 8.45 0.68 -10.88
N LEU A 197 7.51 -0.25 -10.76
CA LEU A 197 7.69 -1.66 -11.09
C LEU A 197 7.31 -1.89 -12.56
N ALA A 198 8.25 -2.36 -13.36
CA ALA A 198 7.99 -2.79 -14.72
C ALA A 198 7.53 -4.26 -14.77
N ASP A 199 6.86 -4.65 -15.85
CA ASP A 199 6.54 -6.06 -16.14
C ASP A 199 7.80 -6.77 -16.66
N GLU A 200 8.20 -7.89 -16.03
CA GLU A 200 9.37 -8.69 -16.44
C GLU A 200 9.23 -9.26 -17.86
N THR A 201 8.00 -9.35 -18.40
CA THR A 201 7.73 -10.01 -19.70
C THR A 201 7.83 -9.10 -20.92
N LYS A 202 8.20 -7.81 -20.77
CA LYS A 202 8.20 -6.81 -21.86
C LYS A 202 9.58 -6.43 -22.40
N GLU A 203 10.61 -7.30 -22.29
CA GLU A 203 11.85 -7.19 -23.08
C GLU A 203 11.78 -7.96 -24.39
#